data_15838581f1571a6eb3808d9bca524037
#
_entry.id   15838581f1571a6eb3808d9bca524037
#
_cell.length_a   1.000
_cell.length_b   1.000
_cell.length_c   1.000
_cell.angle_alpha   90.00
_cell.angle_beta   90.00
_cell.angle_gamma   90.00
#
_symmetry.space_group_name_H-M   'P 1'
#
loop_
_entity.id
_entity.type
_entity.pdbx_description
1 polymer ?
#
loop_
_entity_poly.entity_id
_entity_poly.type
_entity_poly.pdbx_seq_one_letter_code
_entity_poly.pdbx_strand_id
1 'polypeptide(L)'
;MGAYILRRLALIIPTLLGIMVINFALVQFVPGGPIEQIIAQIEGGGDVFEGIAGGGAAETAAATSEDYVGGRGLPPEFIAQLEAEFGFDKPPLERFLHMMWNYMQLDFGESYFRSVSVIDLVLEKMPVSITLGRWSTLIAYMVSIPLGIRKAVRDGSKFDTWTSGLIIVGYAIPGFLFAILLLVLFAGGSYYQIFPLRGLTSENWSDLGFFAKIADYFWHIALPVLASTIAAFATLTLLTKNSFLDEIKKQYVMTARAKGLSEGRVLYGHVFRNAMLIVIAGFPAVFIGVFFGGSLIIETIFSLDGLGRLGFEAAVARDYPVIFGTLFVFGLMGLLVGIISDLMYVFIDPRIDFESRQG
;
A
#
# COMPACT_ATOMS: atom_id res chain seq x y z
N MET A 1 19.91 -19.90 -12.63
CA MET A 1 18.80 -18.95 -12.69
C MET A 1 17.43 -19.62 -12.78
N GLY A 2 17.19 -20.56 -13.70
CA GLY A 2 15.90 -21.25 -13.80
C GLY A 2 15.51 -22.00 -12.53
N ALA A 3 16.45 -22.75 -11.95
CA ALA A 3 16.23 -23.50 -10.71
C ALA A 3 15.93 -22.57 -9.51
N TYR A 4 16.59 -21.41 -9.44
CA TYR A 4 16.32 -20.39 -8.43
C TYR A 4 14.89 -19.85 -8.52
N ILE A 5 14.46 -19.45 -9.73
CA ILE A 5 13.09 -18.94 -9.96
C ILE A 5 12.05 -20.02 -9.63
N LEU A 6 12.27 -21.26 -10.07
CA LEU A 6 11.37 -22.35 -9.80
C LEU A 6 11.23 -22.61 -8.28
N ARG A 7 12.36 -22.57 -7.54
CA ARG A 7 12.35 -22.70 -6.09
C ARG A 7 11.60 -21.54 -5.40
N ARG A 8 11.81 -20.32 -5.88
CA ARG A 8 11.10 -19.13 -5.38
C ARG A 8 9.60 -19.21 -5.63
N LEU A 9 9.20 -19.63 -6.84
CA LEU A 9 7.80 -19.88 -7.16
C LEU A 9 7.19 -20.99 -6.28
N ALA A 10 7.93 -22.07 -6.06
CA ALA A 10 7.48 -23.15 -5.17
C ALA A 10 7.33 -22.68 -3.71
N LEU A 11 8.16 -21.72 -3.25
CA LEU A 11 8.06 -21.16 -1.90
C LEU A 11 6.88 -20.19 -1.72
N ILE A 12 6.24 -19.73 -2.80
CA ILE A 12 5.00 -18.93 -2.70
C ILE A 12 3.92 -19.72 -1.96
N ILE A 13 3.75 -21.00 -2.31
CA ILE A 13 2.70 -21.84 -1.72
C ILE A 13 2.81 -21.95 -0.20
N PRO A 14 3.94 -22.42 0.38
CA PRO A 14 4.04 -22.52 1.84
C PRO A 14 4.04 -21.16 2.54
N THR A 15 4.53 -20.10 1.89
CA THR A 15 4.51 -18.75 2.47
C THR A 15 3.09 -18.22 2.55
N LEU A 16 2.30 -18.30 1.47
CA LEU A 16 0.88 -17.94 1.48
C LEU A 16 0.09 -18.76 2.48
N LEU A 17 0.32 -20.08 2.50
CA LEU A 17 -0.32 -20.97 3.48
C LEU A 17 0.01 -20.49 4.92
N GLY A 18 1.27 -20.18 5.22
CA GLY A 18 1.68 -19.67 6.53
C GLY A 18 0.99 -18.35 6.89
N ILE A 19 0.91 -17.41 5.95
CA ILE A 19 0.19 -16.15 6.13
C ILE A 19 -1.28 -16.42 6.45
N MET A 20 -1.92 -17.30 5.68
CA MET A 20 -3.35 -17.61 5.87
C MET A 20 -3.61 -18.34 7.18
N VAL A 21 -2.78 -19.30 7.58
CA VAL A 21 -2.88 -20.00 8.87
C VAL A 21 -2.80 -19.02 10.03
N ILE A 22 -1.79 -18.13 10.03
CA ILE A 22 -1.59 -17.16 11.10
C ILE A 22 -2.79 -16.20 11.18
N ASN A 23 -3.22 -15.64 10.06
CA ASN A 23 -4.33 -14.68 10.05
C ASN A 23 -5.65 -15.36 10.43
N PHE A 24 -5.91 -16.57 9.93
CA PHE A 24 -7.09 -17.33 10.32
C PHE A 24 -7.09 -17.64 11.82
N ALA A 25 -5.95 -18.07 12.36
CA ALA A 25 -5.80 -18.29 13.81
C ALA A 25 -6.06 -17.01 14.61
N LEU A 26 -5.44 -15.88 14.21
CA LEU A 26 -5.64 -14.60 14.88
C LEU A 26 -7.11 -14.20 14.94
N VAL A 27 -7.84 -14.35 13.84
CA VAL A 27 -9.27 -14.04 13.77
C VAL A 27 -10.11 -14.90 14.74
N GLN A 28 -9.70 -16.13 15.04
CA GLN A 28 -10.42 -16.96 16.03
C GLN A 28 -10.32 -16.42 17.46
N PHE A 29 -9.28 -15.63 17.78
CA PHE A 29 -9.08 -15.04 19.11
C PHE A 29 -9.67 -13.65 19.25
N VAL A 30 -10.09 -13.00 18.16
CA VAL A 30 -10.72 -11.67 18.21
C VAL A 30 -12.14 -11.81 18.77
N PRO A 31 -12.47 -11.15 19.88
CA PRO A 31 -13.81 -11.24 20.45
C PRO A 31 -14.86 -10.62 19.53
N GLY A 32 -15.99 -11.30 19.39
CA GLY A 32 -17.07 -10.99 18.45
C GLY A 32 -16.75 -11.46 17.04
N GLY A 33 -17.76 -11.69 16.23
CA GLY A 33 -17.69 -12.17 14.86
C GLY A 33 -18.52 -11.31 13.90
N PRO A 34 -18.65 -11.69 12.61
CA PRO A 34 -19.51 -10.98 11.66
C PRO A 34 -20.98 -11.06 12.08
N ILE A 35 -21.41 -12.12 12.73
CA ILE A 35 -22.78 -12.31 13.20
C ILE A 35 -23.09 -11.33 14.33
N GLU A 36 -22.21 -11.21 15.33
CA GLU A 36 -22.33 -10.23 16.40
C GLU A 36 -22.33 -8.81 15.86
N GLN A 37 -21.57 -8.54 14.79
CA GLN A 37 -21.57 -7.24 14.13
C GLN A 37 -22.91 -6.95 13.45
N ILE A 38 -23.50 -7.93 12.76
CA ILE A 38 -24.83 -7.80 12.15
C ILE A 38 -25.89 -7.57 13.23
N ILE A 39 -25.84 -8.33 14.32
CA ILE A 39 -26.74 -8.15 15.46
C ILE A 39 -26.62 -6.73 16.01
N ALA A 40 -25.40 -6.26 16.25
CA ALA A 40 -25.17 -4.91 16.77
C ALA A 40 -25.66 -3.81 15.81
N GLN A 41 -25.56 -4.00 14.50
CA GLN A 41 -26.10 -3.07 13.50
C GLN A 41 -27.64 -3.05 13.50
N ILE A 42 -28.26 -4.21 13.63
CA ILE A 42 -29.73 -4.33 13.66
C ILE A 42 -30.31 -3.77 14.98
N GLU A 43 -29.67 -4.07 16.10
CA GLU A 43 -30.12 -3.65 17.44
C GLU A 43 -29.73 -2.19 17.76
N GLY A 44 -28.59 -1.73 17.28
CA GLY A 44 -28.00 -0.44 17.68
C GLY A 44 -28.34 0.75 16.79
N GLY A 45 -28.91 0.56 15.59
CA GLY A 45 -29.33 1.65 14.68
C GLY A 45 -28.26 2.71 14.37
N GLY A 46 -26.99 2.48 14.67
CA GLY A 46 -25.92 3.47 14.55
C GLY A 46 -24.72 2.96 13.78
N ASP A 47 -24.19 3.82 12.93
CA ASP A 47 -22.98 3.61 12.15
C ASP A 47 -21.78 3.36 13.09
N VAL A 48 -21.19 2.18 13.04
CA VAL A 48 -20.01 1.79 13.85
C VAL A 48 -18.83 2.76 13.62
N PHE A 49 -18.84 3.47 12.52
CA PHE A 49 -17.84 4.48 12.18
C PHE A 49 -17.95 5.76 13.03
N GLU A 50 -19.17 6.15 13.46
CA GLU A 50 -19.36 7.28 14.38
C GLU A 50 -18.84 6.98 15.79
N GLY A 51 -18.94 5.73 16.25
CA GLY A 51 -18.44 5.32 17.56
C GLY A 51 -16.91 5.29 17.67
N ILE A 52 -16.18 5.09 16.56
CA ILE A 52 -14.70 5.05 16.54
C ILE A 52 -14.10 6.44 16.32
N ALA A 53 -14.76 7.30 15.56
CA ALA A 53 -14.32 8.67 15.28
C ALA A 53 -14.63 9.68 16.39
N GLY A 54 -15.63 9.39 17.24
CA GLY A 54 -16.03 10.23 18.37
C GLY A 54 -15.75 9.55 19.69
N GLY A 55 -14.56 9.68 20.24
CA GLY A 55 -14.23 9.20 21.58
C GLY A 55 -15.06 9.90 22.66
N GLY A 56 -16.25 9.39 22.98
CA GLY A 56 -17.03 9.98 24.06
C GLY A 56 -18.50 9.57 24.23
N ALA A 57 -18.93 8.39 23.82
CA ALA A 57 -20.32 8.00 24.00
C ALA A 57 -20.56 6.60 24.61
N ALA A 58 -19.60 6.05 25.33
CA ALA A 58 -19.79 4.74 25.99
C ALA A 58 -20.48 4.77 27.35
N GLU A 59 -20.89 5.93 27.85
CA GLU A 59 -21.46 6.04 29.22
C GLU A 59 -22.96 6.42 29.31
N THR A 60 -23.67 6.64 28.20
CA THR A 60 -25.08 7.05 28.26
C THR A 60 -26.11 6.03 27.78
N ALA A 61 -25.71 4.82 27.41
CA ALA A 61 -26.64 3.78 26.95
C ALA A 61 -27.21 2.88 28.08
N ALA A 62 -26.94 3.18 29.35
CA ALA A 62 -27.39 2.34 30.46
C ALA A 62 -28.66 2.86 31.19
N ALA A 63 -29.27 3.91 30.72
CA ALA A 63 -30.49 4.41 31.36
C ALA A 63 -31.44 5.03 30.32
N THR A 64 -32.46 4.30 29.98
CA THR A 64 -33.77 4.66 29.44
C THR A 64 -34.17 3.85 28.23
N SER A 65 -34.96 2.83 28.45
CA SER A 65 -36.19 2.61 27.68
C SER A 65 -36.80 1.24 27.96
N GLU A 66 -37.70 1.20 28.90
CA GLU A 66 -38.66 0.08 29.09
C GLU A 66 -39.80 0.07 28.07
N ASP A 67 -39.80 0.94 27.06
CA ASP A 67 -40.99 1.13 26.20
C ASP A 67 -40.70 1.17 24.68
N TYR A 68 -39.55 0.60 24.20
CA TYR A 68 -39.31 0.49 22.78
C TYR A 68 -39.43 -0.97 22.30
N VAL A 69 -40.40 -1.23 21.41
CA VAL A 69 -40.76 -2.53 20.84
C VAL A 69 -39.62 -3.22 20.03
N GLY A 70 -38.40 -2.66 20.00
CA GLY A 70 -37.21 -3.17 19.38
C GLY A 70 -36.27 -4.00 20.28
N GLY A 71 -36.52 -4.12 21.55
CA GLY A 71 -35.65 -4.82 22.51
C GLY A 71 -35.85 -6.34 22.60
N ARG A 72 -36.41 -6.98 21.58
CA ARG A 72 -36.39 -8.45 21.46
C ARG A 72 -35.19 -8.81 20.60
N GLY A 73 -34.19 -9.42 21.23
CA GLY A 73 -33.03 -10.00 20.50
C GLY A 73 -33.51 -10.84 19.33
N LEU A 74 -32.70 -10.90 18.27
CA LEU A 74 -33.03 -11.65 17.04
C LEU A 74 -33.43 -13.09 17.37
N PRO A 75 -34.43 -13.65 16.68
CA PRO A 75 -34.85 -15.04 16.90
C PRO A 75 -33.65 -15.98 16.81
N PRO A 76 -33.50 -16.96 17.72
CA PRO A 76 -32.41 -17.92 17.65
C PRO A 76 -32.31 -18.64 16.30
N GLU A 77 -33.45 -18.83 15.64
CA GLU A 77 -33.55 -19.45 14.30
C GLU A 77 -32.87 -18.57 13.24
N PHE A 78 -32.97 -17.26 13.33
CA PHE A 78 -32.30 -16.33 12.41
C PHE A 78 -30.78 -16.31 12.62
N ILE A 79 -30.32 -16.38 13.87
CA ILE A 79 -28.90 -16.48 14.21
C ILE A 79 -28.33 -17.79 13.65
N ALA A 80 -29.03 -18.93 13.84
CA ALA A 80 -28.63 -20.22 13.30
C ALA A 80 -28.59 -20.24 11.75
N GLN A 81 -29.49 -19.50 11.09
CA GLN A 81 -29.44 -19.32 9.65
C GLN A 81 -28.19 -18.54 9.19
N LEU A 82 -27.85 -17.45 9.87
CA LEU A 82 -26.64 -16.68 9.61
C LEU A 82 -25.37 -17.50 9.86
N GLU A 83 -25.35 -18.32 10.94
CA GLU A 83 -24.23 -19.22 11.21
C GLU A 83 -24.04 -20.26 10.11
N ALA A 84 -25.14 -20.82 9.61
CA ALA A 84 -25.09 -21.78 8.50
C ALA A 84 -24.70 -21.12 7.18
N GLU A 85 -25.23 -19.93 6.87
CA GLU A 85 -24.93 -19.17 5.65
C GLU A 85 -23.45 -18.75 5.59
N PHE A 86 -22.89 -18.31 6.71
CA PHE A 86 -21.47 -17.92 6.80
C PHE A 86 -20.54 -19.08 7.13
N GLY A 87 -21.09 -20.30 7.28
CA GLY A 87 -20.32 -21.51 7.56
C GLY A 87 -19.73 -21.60 8.97
N PHE A 88 -20.25 -20.83 9.93
CA PHE A 88 -19.80 -20.85 11.33
C PHE A 88 -20.33 -22.07 12.10
N ASP A 89 -21.26 -22.80 11.53
CA ASP A 89 -21.75 -24.09 12.00
C ASP A 89 -20.67 -25.19 11.98
N LYS A 90 -19.59 -25.00 11.19
CA LYS A 90 -18.52 -25.98 11.03
C LYS A 90 -17.33 -25.73 11.96
N PRO A 91 -16.59 -26.80 12.33
CA PRO A 91 -15.35 -26.66 13.10
C PRO A 91 -14.33 -25.73 12.39
N PRO A 92 -13.51 -24.95 13.15
CA PRO A 92 -12.56 -24.00 12.56
C PRO A 92 -11.59 -24.63 11.54
N LEU A 93 -11.12 -25.87 11.79
CA LEU A 93 -10.22 -26.56 10.88
C LEU A 93 -10.88 -26.87 9.53
N GLU A 94 -12.14 -27.31 9.57
CA GLU A 94 -12.90 -27.61 8.35
C GLU A 94 -13.15 -26.33 7.53
N ARG A 95 -13.52 -25.23 8.20
CA ARG A 95 -13.66 -23.91 7.57
C ARG A 95 -12.37 -23.48 6.90
N PHE A 96 -11.23 -23.61 7.59
CA PHE A 96 -9.93 -23.26 7.05
C PHE A 96 -9.58 -24.09 5.80
N LEU A 97 -9.75 -25.40 5.87
CA LEU A 97 -9.44 -26.27 4.73
C LEU A 97 -10.36 -26.00 3.53
N HIS A 98 -11.64 -25.74 3.78
CA HIS A 98 -12.59 -25.37 2.72
C HIS A 98 -12.22 -24.02 2.09
N MET A 99 -11.90 -23.02 2.90
CA MET A 99 -11.42 -21.73 2.43
C MET A 99 -10.15 -21.88 1.56
N MET A 100 -9.17 -22.65 2.02
CA MET A 100 -7.94 -22.86 1.25
C MET A 100 -8.18 -23.60 -0.06
N TRP A 101 -9.11 -24.55 -0.08
CA TRP A 101 -9.50 -25.24 -1.31
C TRP A 101 -10.12 -24.30 -2.32
N ASN A 102 -11.02 -23.42 -1.90
CA ASN A 102 -11.64 -22.41 -2.76
C ASN A 102 -10.60 -21.41 -3.27
N TYR A 103 -9.66 -20.96 -2.42
CA TYR A 103 -8.60 -20.02 -2.80
C TYR A 103 -7.63 -20.59 -3.84
N MET A 104 -7.39 -21.91 -3.83
CA MET A 104 -6.64 -22.57 -4.92
C MET A 104 -7.37 -22.52 -6.26
N GLN A 105 -8.68 -22.33 -6.25
CA GLN A 105 -9.51 -22.17 -7.43
C GLN A 105 -9.79 -20.70 -7.76
N LEU A 106 -9.14 -19.75 -7.02
CA LEU A 106 -9.35 -18.30 -7.09
C LEU A 106 -10.79 -17.86 -6.75
N ASP A 107 -11.49 -18.70 -6.00
CA ASP A 107 -12.78 -18.38 -5.42
C ASP A 107 -12.57 -17.86 -3.99
N PHE A 108 -12.74 -16.56 -3.79
CA PHE A 108 -12.59 -15.90 -2.49
C PHE A 108 -13.92 -15.70 -1.77
N GLY A 109 -15.02 -16.20 -2.35
CA GLY A 109 -16.37 -16.02 -1.84
C GLY A 109 -16.93 -14.61 -2.05
N GLU A 110 -18.02 -14.35 -1.35
CA GLU A 110 -18.74 -13.05 -1.38
C GLU A 110 -18.55 -12.31 -0.07
N SER A 111 -18.58 -10.97 -0.15
CA SER A 111 -18.62 -10.09 1.03
C SER A 111 -19.90 -10.33 1.82
N TYR A 112 -19.78 -10.50 3.13
CA TYR A 112 -20.95 -10.70 4.01
C TYR A 112 -21.89 -9.49 4.06
N PHE A 113 -21.38 -8.30 3.79
CA PHE A 113 -22.14 -7.05 3.92
C PHE A 113 -22.48 -6.39 2.59
N ARG A 114 -21.81 -6.76 1.49
CA ARG A 114 -21.97 -6.10 0.18
C ARG A 114 -22.65 -6.98 -0.87
N SER A 115 -22.79 -8.30 -0.61
CA SER A 115 -23.35 -9.28 -1.55
C SER A 115 -22.71 -9.21 -2.95
N VAL A 116 -21.40 -8.99 -2.98
CA VAL A 116 -20.57 -8.90 -4.19
C VAL A 116 -19.36 -9.79 -4.00
N SER A 117 -18.89 -10.44 -5.07
CA SER A 117 -17.72 -11.30 -5.01
C SER A 117 -16.48 -10.51 -4.57
N VAL A 118 -15.63 -11.13 -3.74
CA VAL A 118 -14.41 -10.49 -3.24
C VAL A 118 -13.47 -10.13 -4.37
N ILE A 119 -13.39 -10.97 -5.41
CA ILE A 119 -12.53 -10.68 -6.56
C ILE A 119 -13.00 -9.44 -7.34
N ASP A 120 -14.31 -9.27 -7.49
CA ASP A 120 -14.88 -8.09 -8.16
C ASP A 120 -14.61 -6.82 -7.35
N LEU A 121 -14.75 -6.88 -6.01
CA LEU A 121 -14.39 -5.78 -5.12
C LEU A 121 -12.90 -5.40 -5.25
N VAL A 122 -12.02 -6.41 -5.26
CA VAL A 122 -10.58 -6.17 -5.43
C VAL A 122 -10.29 -5.55 -6.78
N LEU A 123 -10.86 -6.07 -7.87
CA LEU A 123 -10.64 -5.54 -9.22
C LEU A 123 -11.20 -4.12 -9.39
N GLU A 124 -12.34 -3.82 -8.78
CA GLU A 124 -12.95 -2.49 -8.80
C GLU A 124 -12.08 -1.44 -8.09
N LYS A 125 -11.49 -1.79 -6.93
CA LYS A 125 -10.68 -0.87 -6.11
C LYS A 125 -9.21 -0.80 -6.52
N MET A 126 -8.71 -1.81 -7.23
CA MET A 126 -7.33 -1.93 -7.68
C MET A 126 -6.82 -0.72 -8.49
N PRO A 127 -7.56 -0.12 -9.43
CA PRO A 127 -7.10 1.02 -10.22
C PRO A 127 -6.65 2.21 -9.38
N VAL A 128 -7.29 2.48 -8.25
CA VAL A 128 -6.93 3.56 -7.32
C VAL A 128 -5.56 3.30 -6.71
N SER A 129 -5.38 2.14 -6.09
CA SER A 129 -4.12 1.79 -5.42
C SER A 129 -2.96 1.67 -6.40
N ILE A 130 -3.19 1.06 -7.60
CA ILE A 130 -2.18 1.01 -8.67
C ILE A 130 -1.78 2.42 -9.13
N THR A 131 -2.75 3.31 -9.30
CA THR A 131 -2.50 4.71 -9.70
C THR A 131 -1.60 5.40 -8.68
N LEU A 132 -1.97 5.37 -7.41
CA LEU A 132 -1.20 5.99 -6.34
C LEU A 132 0.21 5.38 -6.24
N GLY A 133 0.30 4.07 -6.18
CA GLY A 133 1.57 3.35 -6.09
C GLY A 133 2.50 3.62 -7.27
N ARG A 134 1.98 3.51 -8.48
CA ARG A 134 2.75 3.72 -9.71
C ARG A 134 3.30 5.13 -9.81
N TRP A 135 2.45 6.14 -9.68
CA TRP A 135 2.87 7.53 -9.88
C TRP A 135 3.74 8.03 -8.74
N SER A 136 3.42 7.70 -7.48
CA SER A 136 4.25 8.08 -6.35
C SER A 136 5.65 7.50 -6.46
N THR A 137 5.77 6.21 -6.79
CA THR A 137 7.06 5.55 -6.97
C THR A 137 7.82 6.15 -8.15
N LEU A 138 7.16 6.32 -9.30
CA LEU A 138 7.80 6.87 -10.49
C LEU A 138 8.37 8.27 -10.22
N ILE A 139 7.57 9.16 -9.63
CA ILE A 139 7.99 10.53 -9.32
C ILE A 139 9.11 10.52 -8.26
N ALA A 140 8.97 9.69 -7.19
CA ALA A 140 10.01 9.57 -6.19
C ALA A 140 11.35 9.22 -6.82
N TYR A 141 11.41 8.21 -7.67
CA TYR A 141 12.65 7.79 -8.33
C TYR A 141 13.16 8.80 -9.35
N MET A 142 12.28 9.34 -10.20
CA MET A 142 12.66 10.33 -11.22
C MET A 142 13.24 11.62 -10.63
N VAL A 143 12.79 12.02 -9.44
CA VAL A 143 13.26 13.26 -8.80
C VAL A 143 14.42 12.98 -7.85
N SER A 144 14.31 11.91 -7.03
CA SER A 144 15.30 11.62 -5.97
C SER A 144 16.64 11.20 -6.53
N ILE A 145 16.68 10.37 -7.59
CA ILE A 145 17.95 9.88 -8.13
C ILE A 145 18.80 11.03 -8.70
N PRO A 146 18.32 11.86 -9.65
CA PRO A 146 19.12 12.97 -10.16
C PRO A 146 19.52 13.97 -9.07
N LEU A 147 18.62 14.25 -8.13
CA LEU A 147 18.89 15.13 -7.00
C LEU A 147 19.98 14.55 -6.09
N GLY A 148 19.87 13.28 -5.69
CA GLY A 148 20.85 12.58 -4.87
C GLY A 148 22.24 12.54 -5.50
N ILE A 149 22.32 12.23 -6.80
CA ILE A 149 23.58 12.25 -7.57
C ILE A 149 24.18 13.66 -7.54
N ARG A 150 23.38 14.67 -7.86
CA ARG A 150 23.86 16.08 -7.86
C ARG A 150 24.33 16.53 -6.49
N LYS A 151 23.68 16.09 -5.42
CA LYS A 151 24.09 16.34 -4.05
C LYS A 151 25.40 15.64 -3.70
N ALA A 152 25.60 14.39 -4.14
CA ALA A 152 26.84 13.65 -3.93
C ALA A 152 28.03 14.28 -4.65
N VAL A 153 27.85 14.70 -5.91
CA VAL A 153 28.89 15.36 -6.69
C VAL A 153 29.25 16.75 -6.12
N ARG A 154 28.31 17.44 -5.45
CA ARG A 154 28.48 18.77 -4.86
C ARG A 154 28.40 18.72 -3.33
N ASP A 155 28.88 17.64 -2.73
CA ASP A 155 28.84 17.44 -1.29
C ASP A 155 29.47 18.63 -0.53
N GLY A 156 28.83 19.08 0.55
CA GLY A 156 29.24 20.22 1.36
C GLY A 156 29.02 21.61 0.71
N SER A 157 28.49 21.68 -0.52
CA SER A 157 28.15 22.94 -1.16
C SER A 157 26.89 23.57 -0.57
N LYS A 158 26.68 24.88 -0.82
CA LYS A 158 25.42 25.56 -0.44
C LYS A 158 24.18 24.85 -0.98
N PHE A 159 24.26 24.34 -2.22
CA PHE A 159 23.17 23.56 -2.83
C PHE A 159 22.86 22.31 -2.01
N ASP A 160 23.89 21.55 -1.63
CA ASP A 160 23.70 20.35 -0.82
C ASP A 160 23.10 20.67 0.55
N THR A 161 23.63 21.68 1.24
CA THR A 161 23.16 22.10 2.56
C THR A 161 21.69 22.55 2.54
N TRP A 162 21.33 23.46 1.62
CA TRP A 162 19.95 23.95 1.51
C TRP A 162 18.95 22.87 1.11
N THR A 163 19.29 22.03 0.14
CA THR A 163 18.40 20.93 -0.26
C THR A 163 18.30 19.87 0.83
N SER A 164 19.36 19.60 1.60
CA SER A 164 19.30 18.71 2.77
C SER A 164 18.35 19.27 3.83
N GLY A 165 18.46 20.56 4.15
CA GLY A 165 17.55 21.21 5.09
C GLY A 165 16.10 21.09 4.66
N LEU A 166 15.79 21.38 3.39
CA LEU A 166 14.42 21.25 2.85
C LEU A 166 13.90 19.80 2.92
N ILE A 167 14.75 18.84 2.56
CA ILE A 167 14.40 17.40 2.62
C ILE A 167 14.13 16.96 4.06
N ILE A 168 14.97 17.39 5.02
CA ILE A 168 14.80 17.04 6.44
C ILE A 168 13.50 17.64 6.99
N VAL A 169 13.21 18.90 6.67
CA VAL A 169 11.94 19.54 7.07
C VAL A 169 10.74 18.79 6.47
N GLY A 170 10.80 18.48 5.17
CA GLY A 170 9.73 17.70 4.52
C GLY A 170 9.56 16.30 5.10
N TYR A 171 10.65 15.65 5.48
CA TYR A 171 10.62 14.33 6.12
C TYR A 171 10.10 14.35 7.57
N ALA A 172 10.34 15.46 8.28
CA ALA A 172 9.88 15.61 9.67
C ALA A 172 8.35 15.78 9.77
N ILE A 173 7.69 16.20 8.69
CA ILE A 173 6.23 16.32 8.65
C ILE A 173 5.63 14.94 8.40
N PRO A 174 4.79 14.41 9.31
CA PRO A 174 4.08 13.17 9.06
C PRO A 174 3.28 13.24 7.76
N GLY A 175 3.39 12.20 6.91
CA GLY A 175 2.79 12.21 5.57
C GLY A 175 1.29 12.50 5.55
N PHE A 176 0.55 12.04 6.56
CA PHE A 176 -0.88 12.31 6.67
C PHE A 176 -1.18 13.79 7.00
N LEU A 177 -0.37 14.44 7.83
CA LEU A 177 -0.50 15.88 8.09
C LEU A 177 -0.21 16.69 6.84
N PHE A 178 0.79 16.27 6.06
CA PHE A 178 1.08 16.90 4.78
C PHE A 178 -0.08 16.71 3.79
N ALA A 179 -0.69 15.53 3.74
CA ALA A 179 -1.88 15.26 2.93
C ALA A 179 -3.06 16.17 3.31
N ILE A 180 -3.36 16.29 4.62
CA ILE A 180 -4.40 17.20 5.12
C ILE A 180 -4.08 18.66 4.78
N LEU A 181 -2.83 19.07 4.95
CA LEU A 181 -2.40 20.42 4.58
C LEU A 181 -2.64 20.73 3.10
N LEU A 182 -2.27 19.81 2.21
CA LEU A 182 -2.51 19.96 0.77
C LEU A 182 -4.00 20.03 0.46
N LEU A 183 -4.80 19.16 1.06
CA LEU A 183 -6.25 19.12 0.87
C LEU A 183 -6.89 20.44 1.31
N VAL A 184 -6.60 20.91 2.52
CA VAL A 184 -7.17 22.15 3.08
C VAL A 184 -6.76 23.38 2.27
N LEU A 185 -5.50 23.44 1.84
CA LEU A 185 -5.01 24.60 1.09
C LEU A 185 -5.53 24.62 -0.35
N PHE A 186 -5.62 23.48 -1.02
CA PHE A 186 -5.78 23.44 -2.47
C PHE A 186 -7.06 22.74 -2.97
N ALA A 187 -7.79 21.99 -2.13
CA ALA A 187 -9.00 21.28 -2.52
C ALA A 187 -10.20 21.50 -1.60
N GLY A 188 -9.98 21.85 -0.33
CA GLY A 188 -11.04 21.90 0.68
C GLY A 188 -11.96 23.12 0.66
N GLY A 189 -11.80 24.04 -0.28
CA GLY A 189 -12.67 25.22 -0.41
C GLY A 189 -12.41 26.35 0.58
N SER A 190 -11.55 26.14 1.59
CA SER A 190 -11.28 27.15 2.61
C SER A 190 -10.27 28.23 2.15
N TYR A 191 -9.35 27.86 1.24
CA TYR A 191 -8.32 28.76 0.72
C TYR A 191 -8.34 28.80 -0.82
N TYR A 192 -7.65 27.85 -1.48
CA TYR A 192 -7.57 27.78 -2.93
C TYR A 192 -8.33 26.56 -3.43
N GLN A 193 -9.32 26.75 -4.30
CA GLN A 193 -10.04 25.65 -4.96
C GLN A 193 -9.38 25.35 -6.31
N ILE A 194 -8.17 24.78 -6.27
CA ILE A 194 -7.41 24.51 -7.48
C ILE A 194 -7.60 23.06 -7.93
N PHE A 195 -7.62 22.11 -6.99
CA PHE A 195 -7.68 20.69 -7.29
C PHE A 195 -9.00 20.06 -6.84
N PRO A 196 -9.43 18.96 -7.49
CA PRO A 196 -10.59 18.20 -7.08
C PRO A 196 -10.40 17.57 -5.70
N LEU A 197 -11.50 17.41 -4.97
CA LEU A 197 -11.50 16.83 -3.63
C LEU A 197 -11.52 15.30 -3.64
N ARG A 198 -12.14 14.69 -4.65
CA ARG A 198 -12.48 13.25 -4.68
C ARG A 198 -12.27 12.64 -6.05
N GLY A 199 -12.11 11.31 -6.07
CA GLY A 199 -12.10 10.50 -7.28
C GLY A 199 -10.78 10.55 -8.06
N LEU A 200 -10.63 9.64 -9.02
CA LEU A 200 -9.51 9.63 -9.97
C LEU A 200 -9.77 10.49 -11.19
N THR A 201 -11.03 10.79 -11.46
CA THR A 201 -11.49 11.52 -12.66
C THR A 201 -12.79 12.24 -12.35
N SER A 202 -13.14 13.23 -13.17
CA SER A 202 -14.41 13.94 -13.10
C SER A 202 -15.59 13.04 -13.47
N GLU A 203 -16.80 13.35 -13.00
CA GLU A 203 -18.03 12.61 -13.31
C GLU A 203 -18.35 12.57 -14.82
N ASN A 204 -18.02 13.64 -15.55
CA ASN A 204 -18.19 13.74 -16.99
C ASN A 204 -16.98 13.26 -17.79
N TRP A 205 -16.07 12.48 -17.18
CA TRP A 205 -14.84 12.03 -17.83
C TRP A 205 -15.07 11.26 -19.13
N SER A 206 -16.17 10.48 -19.23
CA SER A 206 -16.54 9.75 -20.45
C SER A 206 -16.72 10.67 -21.66
N ASP A 207 -17.21 11.89 -21.43
CA ASP A 207 -17.58 12.84 -22.47
C ASP A 207 -16.40 13.72 -22.90
N LEU A 208 -15.28 13.65 -22.17
CA LEU A 208 -14.09 14.43 -22.46
C LEU A 208 -13.34 13.89 -23.68
N GLY A 209 -12.71 14.79 -24.44
CA GLY A 209 -11.76 14.41 -25.49
C GLY A 209 -10.49 13.79 -24.92
N PHE A 210 -9.74 13.05 -25.76
CA PHE A 210 -8.58 12.27 -25.33
C PHE A 210 -7.56 13.06 -24.47
N PHE A 211 -7.12 14.24 -24.90
CA PHE A 211 -6.18 15.06 -24.14
C PHE A 211 -6.78 15.61 -22.85
N ALA A 212 -8.08 15.97 -22.87
CA ALA A 212 -8.79 16.43 -21.68
C ALA A 212 -8.92 15.30 -20.64
N LYS A 213 -9.14 14.06 -21.05
CA LYS A 213 -9.15 12.88 -20.19
C LYS A 213 -7.81 12.71 -19.46
N ILE A 214 -6.69 12.85 -20.18
CA ILE A 214 -5.36 12.75 -19.58
C ILE A 214 -5.13 13.89 -18.58
N ALA A 215 -5.46 15.12 -18.96
CA ALA A 215 -5.30 16.28 -18.10
C ALA A 215 -6.17 16.17 -16.84
N ASP A 216 -7.43 15.75 -16.97
CA ASP A 216 -8.36 15.55 -15.86
C ASP A 216 -7.85 14.49 -14.88
N TYR A 217 -7.38 13.34 -15.40
CA TYR A 217 -6.78 12.30 -14.57
C TYR A 217 -5.59 12.81 -13.75
N PHE A 218 -4.61 13.47 -14.39
CA PHE A 218 -3.45 14.01 -13.67
C PHE A 218 -3.83 15.11 -12.68
N TRP A 219 -4.86 15.85 -12.97
CA TRP A 219 -5.40 16.89 -12.10
C TRP A 219 -5.97 16.30 -10.80
N HIS A 220 -6.71 15.20 -10.90
CA HIS A 220 -7.31 14.53 -9.75
C HIS A 220 -6.27 13.84 -8.86
N ILE A 221 -5.28 13.21 -9.46
CA ILE A 221 -4.27 12.46 -8.70
C ILE A 221 -3.11 13.34 -8.18
N ALA A 222 -3.03 14.61 -8.56
CA ALA A 222 -1.89 15.47 -8.24
C ALA A 222 -1.61 15.56 -6.73
N LEU A 223 -2.61 15.91 -5.93
CA LEU A 223 -2.44 16.04 -4.48
C LEU A 223 -2.21 14.70 -3.77
N PRO A 224 -3.00 13.65 -4.01
CA PRO A 224 -2.78 12.33 -3.41
C PRO A 224 -1.40 11.76 -3.72
N VAL A 225 -0.95 11.86 -4.97
CA VAL A 225 0.36 11.39 -5.40
C VAL A 225 1.48 12.20 -4.76
N LEU A 226 1.35 13.53 -4.70
CA LEU A 226 2.34 14.39 -4.04
C LEU A 226 2.46 14.05 -2.56
N ALA A 227 1.33 13.85 -1.87
CA ALA A 227 1.30 13.46 -0.46
C ALA A 227 1.97 12.10 -0.23
N SER A 228 1.70 11.12 -1.10
CA SER A 228 2.30 9.78 -1.03
C SER A 228 3.80 9.78 -1.33
N THR A 229 4.27 10.72 -2.15
CA THR A 229 5.65 10.75 -2.63
C THR A 229 6.63 11.30 -1.59
N ILE A 230 6.21 12.22 -0.71
CA ILE A 230 7.14 13.04 0.07
C ILE A 230 8.06 12.24 1.01
N ALA A 231 7.54 11.22 1.68
CA ALA A 231 8.32 10.38 2.57
C ALA A 231 9.34 9.51 1.81
N ALA A 232 8.89 8.88 0.73
CA ALA A 232 9.76 8.07 -0.14
C ALA A 232 10.85 8.92 -0.81
N PHE A 233 10.49 10.13 -1.26
CA PHE A 233 11.41 11.10 -1.86
C PHE A 233 12.58 11.45 -0.95
N ALA A 234 12.33 11.76 0.31
CA ALA A 234 13.37 12.14 1.26
C ALA A 234 14.35 10.98 1.49
N THR A 235 13.83 9.81 1.81
CA THR A 235 14.63 8.60 2.06
C THR A 235 15.47 8.22 0.84
N LEU A 236 14.86 8.18 -0.34
CA LEU A 236 15.51 7.77 -1.57
C LEU A 236 16.59 8.78 -2.01
N THR A 237 16.36 10.08 -1.81
CA THR A 237 17.36 11.11 -2.13
C THR A 237 18.60 10.98 -1.26
N LEU A 238 18.42 10.78 0.06
CA LEU A 238 19.54 10.59 0.99
C LEU A 238 20.27 9.27 0.73
N LEU A 239 19.53 8.19 0.49
CA LEU A 239 20.10 6.89 0.11
C LEU A 239 20.97 7.01 -1.14
N THR A 240 20.43 7.64 -2.19
CA THR A 240 21.16 7.87 -3.45
C THR A 240 22.41 8.73 -3.21
N LYS A 241 22.28 9.84 -2.47
CA LYS A 241 23.44 10.68 -2.14
C LYS A 241 24.54 9.87 -1.47
N ASN A 242 24.22 9.15 -0.40
CA ASN A 242 25.20 8.40 0.38
C ASN A 242 25.85 7.29 -0.44
N SER A 243 25.08 6.53 -1.21
CA SER A 243 25.61 5.49 -2.09
C SER A 243 26.59 6.04 -3.13
N PHE A 244 26.27 7.19 -3.73
CA PHE A 244 27.20 7.83 -4.68
C PHE A 244 28.43 8.40 -4.01
N LEU A 245 28.30 8.99 -2.79
CA LEU A 245 29.45 9.50 -2.03
C LEU A 245 30.45 8.38 -1.68
N ASP A 246 29.95 7.24 -1.25
CA ASP A 246 30.79 6.09 -0.91
C ASP A 246 31.51 5.56 -2.15
N GLU A 247 30.83 5.54 -3.29
CA GLU A 247 31.40 4.99 -4.51
C GLU A 247 32.39 5.95 -5.18
N ILE A 248 32.15 7.25 -5.16
CA ILE A 248 33.05 8.28 -5.74
C ILE A 248 34.45 8.28 -5.08
N LYS A 249 34.54 7.85 -3.81
CA LYS A 249 35.80 7.81 -3.03
C LYS A 249 36.66 6.57 -3.30
N LYS A 250 36.17 5.59 -4.05
CA LYS A 250 36.87 4.32 -4.28
C LYS A 250 38.07 4.45 -5.23
N GLN A 251 39.05 3.58 -5.05
CA GLN A 251 40.32 3.58 -5.79
C GLN A 251 40.17 3.50 -7.31
N TYR A 252 39.22 2.70 -7.80
CA TYR A 252 39.01 2.56 -9.25
C TYR A 252 38.54 3.88 -9.89
N VAL A 253 37.83 4.73 -9.15
CA VAL A 253 37.40 6.06 -9.59
C VAL A 253 38.61 6.97 -9.72
N MET A 254 39.52 6.96 -8.74
CA MET A 254 40.78 7.71 -8.81
C MET A 254 41.65 7.25 -9.98
N THR A 255 41.70 5.95 -10.23
CA THR A 255 42.41 5.38 -11.39
C THR A 255 41.81 5.85 -12.71
N ALA A 256 40.48 5.89 -12.81
CA ALA A 256 39.81 6.36 -14.02
C ALA A 256 40.10 7.86 -14.28
N ARG A 257 40.12 8.69 -13.24
CA ARG A 257 40.55 10.09 -13.34
C ARG A 257 42.02 10.24 -13.76
N ALA A 258 42.90 9.48 -13.14
CA ALA A 258 44.34 9.46 -13.49
C ALA A 258 44.59 9.09 -14.94
N LYS A 259 43.73 8.27 -15.54
CA LYS A 259 43.75 7.93 -16.98
C LYS A 259 43.18 9.03 -17.88
N GLY A 260 42.80 10.20 -17.34
CA GLY A 260 42.34 11.34 -18.11
C GLY A 260 40.86 11.28 -18.55
N LEU A 261 40.05 10.42 -17.95
CA LEU A 261 38.62 10.37 -18.26
C LEU A 261 37.92 11.62 -17.70
N SER A 262 36.98 12.21 -18.46
CA SER A 262 36.18 13.32 -18.01
C SER A 262 35.30 12.93 -16.84
N GLU A 263 35.00 13.87 -15.92
CA GLU A 263 34.16 13.62 -14.72
C GLU A 263 32.80 13.00 -15.05
N GLY A 264 32.14 13.42 -16.14
CA GLY A 264 30.88 12.82 -16.57
C GLY A 264 31.04 11.35 -16.99
N ARG A 265 32.15 10.99 -17.68
CA ARG A 265 32.43 9.61 -18.07
C ARG A 265 32.82 8.75 -16.86
N VAL A 266 33.53 9.32 -15.89
CA VAL A 266 33.82 8.64 -14.61
C VAL A 266 32.53 8.39 -13.84
N LEU A 267 31.69 9.41 -13.70
CA LEU A 267 30.44 9.32 -12.93
C LEU A 267 29.45 8.32 -13.55
N TYR A 268 29.08 8.51 -14.81
CA TYR A 268 28.04 7.68 -15.45
C TYR A 268 28.56 6.35 -16.00
N GLY A 269 29.85 6.27 -16.37
CA GLY A 269 30.44 5.03 -16.91
C GLY A 269 30.97 4.08 -15.83
N HIS A 270 31.42 4.59 -14.69
CA HIS A 270 32.07 3.76 -13.65
C HIS A 270 31.37 3.79 -12.30
N VAL A 271 30.97 4.96 -11.81
CA VAL A 271 30.36 5.10 -10.47
C VAL A 271 28.89 4.67 -10.48
N PHE A 272 28.14 5.15 -11.47
CA PHE A 272 26.67 5.01 -11.52
C PHE A 272 26.21 3.58 -11.35
N ARG A 273 26.81 2.65 -12.10
CA ARG A 273 26.42 1.22 -12.05
C ARG A 273 26.54 0.63 -10.66
N ASN A 274 27.63 0.91 -9.98
CA ASN A 274 27.88 0.34 -8.65
C ASN A 274 27.06 1.05 -7.57
N ALA A 275 26.96 2.38 -7.63
CA ALA A 275 26.18 3.18 -6.68
C ALA A 275 24.68 2.88 -6.78
N MET A 276 24.17 2.62 -7.97
CA MET A 276 22.74 2.33 -8.17
C MET A 276 22.30 0.97 -7.67
N LEU A 277 23.19 0.03 -7.41
CA LEU A 277 22.82 -1.31 -6.93
C LEU A 277 21.96 -1.26 -5.68
N ILE A 278 22.35 -0.47 -4.67
CA ILE A 278 21.59 -0.36 -3.41
C ILE A 278 20.25 0.38 -3.61
N VAL A 279 20.21 1.34 -4.53
CA VAL A 279 18.98 2.11 -4.85
C VAL A 279 17.97 1.21 -5.55
N ILE A 280 18.42 0.40 -6.52
CA ILE A 280 17.56 -0.53 -7.25
C ILE A 280 17.11 -1.67 -6.35
N ALA A 281 17.98 -2.10 -5.45
CA ALA A 281 17.66 -3.05 -4.40
C ALA A 281 16.46 -2.65 -3.54
N GLY A 282 16.35 -1.37 -3.23
CA GLY A 282 15.25 -0.83 -2.45
C GLY A 282 13.93 -0.67 -3.22
N PHE A 283 13.97 -0.72 -4.56
CA PHE A 283 12.79 -0.45 -5.39
C PHE A 283 11.56 -1.30 -5.06
N PRO A 284 11.68 -2.64 -4.90
CA PRO A 284 10.51 -3.45 -4.60
C PRO A 284 9.91 -3.20 -3.23
N ALA A 285 10.74 -2.94 -2.22
CA ALA A 285 10.26 -2.60 -0.89
C ALA A 285 9.48 -1.27 -0.91
N VAL A 286 9.96 -0.28 -1.64
CA VAL A 286 9.25 1.00 -1.83
C VAL A 286 7.95 0.77 -2.59
N PHE A 287 7.97 0.00 -3.67
CA PHE A 287 6.79 -0.31 -4.46
C PHE A 287 5.71 -1.04 -3.64
N ILE A 288 6.10 -2.09 -2.89
CA ILE A 288 5.21 -2.80 -1.97
C ILE A 288 4.71 -1.87 -0.88
N GLY A 289 5.59 -1.06 -0.28
CA GLY A 289 5.23 -0.13 0.79
C GLY A 289 4.18 0.90 0.36
N VAL A 290 4.24 1.39 -0.87
CA VAL A 290 3.22 2.32 -1.41
C VAL A 290 1.91 1.60 -1.69
N PHE A 291 1.97 0.35 -2.18
CA PHE A 291 0.77 -0.46 -2.45
C PHE A 291 0.01 -0.84 -1.17
N PHE A 292 0.74 -1.20 -0.10
CA PHE A 292 0.15 -1.86 1.07
C PHE A 292 0.20 -1.06 2.37
N GLY A 293 1.14 -0.14 2.53
CA GLY A 293 1.38 0.52 3.81
C GLY A 293 1.01 2.00 3.88
N GLY A 294 1.01 2.69 2.75
CA GLY A 294 0.83 4.14 2.73
C GLY A 294 -0.50 4.61 2.16
N SER A 295 -1.23 3.74 1.47
CA SER A 295 -2.40 4.16 0.72
C SER A 295 -3.66 4.30 1.57
N LEU A 296 -3.86 3.49 2.62
CA LEU A 296 -5.06 3.57 3.47
C LEU A 296 -5.35 5.00 3.94
N ILE A 297 -4.37 5.65 4.57
CA ILE A 297 -4.55 6.99 5.13
C ILE A 297 -4.77 8.01 4.01
N ILE A 298 -3.99 7.93 2.94
CA ILE A 298 -4.12 8.83 1.78
C ILE A 298 -5.48 8.61 1.08
N GLU A 299 -5.87 7.35 0.86
CA GLU A 299 -7.15 6.98 0.27
C GLU A 299 -8.31 7.55 1.11
N THR A 300 -8.23 7.46 2.44
CA THR A 300 -9.26 8.00 3.35
C THR A 300 -9.30 9.53 3.30
N ILE A 301 -8.15 10.22 3.38
CA ILE A 301 -8.08 11.69 3.40
C ILE A 301 -8.64 12.27 2.09
N PHE A 302 -8.28 11.71 0.94
CA PHE A 302 -8.74 12.17 -0.37
C PHE A 302 -10.02 11.48 -0.85
N SER A 303 -10.70 10.73 0.03
CA SER A 303 -11.93 9.99 -0.28
C SER A 303 -11.80 9.12 -1.54
N LEU A 304 -10.63 8.50 -1.71
CA LEU A 304 -10.36 7.55 -2.79
C LEU A 304 -10.78 6.15 -2.33
N ASP A 305 -11.38 5.41 -3.25
CA ASP A 305 -11.89 4.08 -2.96
C ASP A 305 -10.92 3.00 -3.47
N GLY A 306 -9.83 2.83 -2.70
CA GLY A 306 -8.75 1.91 -3.03
C GLY A 306 -8.71 0.66 -2.15
N LEU A 307 -7.73 -0.20 -2.42
CA LEU A 307 -7.57 -1.48 -1.73
C LEU A 307 -7.18 -1.34 -0.26
N GLY A 308 -6.44 -0.29 0.10
CA GLY A 308 -6.08 -0.02 1.48
C GLY A 308 -7.31 0.31 2.33
N ARG A 309 -8.20 1.14 1.80
CA ARG A 309 -9.47 1.47 2.44
C ARG A 309 -10.40 0.27 2.49
N LEU A 310 -10.52 -0.51 1.41
CA LEU A 310 -11.31 -1.74 1.39
C LEU A 310 -10.89 -2.72 2.49
N GLY A 311 -9.57 -2.98 2.62
CA GLY A 311 -9.07 -3.89 3.65
C GLY A 311 -9.33 -3.39 5.07
N PHE A 312 -9.22 -2.10 5.31
CA PHE A 312 -9.53 -1.50 6.61
C PHE A 312 -11.01 -1.56 6.94
N GLU A 313 -11.88 -1.16 6.02
CA GLU A 313 -13.34 -1.24 6.20
C GLU A 313 -13.79 -2.69 6.46
N ALA A 314 -13.24 -3.65 5.71
CA ALA A 314 -13.50 -5.06 5.92
C ALA A 314 -13.04 -5.53 7.31
N ALA A 315 -11.87 -5.08 7.78
CA ALA A 315 -11.36 -5.42 9.11
C ALA A 315 -12.25 -4.87 10.23
N VAL A 316 -12.71 -3.63 10.10
CA VAL A 316 -13.63 -2.99 11.05
C VAL A 316 -15.01 -3.67 11.05
N ALA A 317 -15.53 -3.97 9.85
CA ALA A 317 -16.81 -4.65 9.68
C ALA A 317 -16.73 -6.16 9.96
N ARG A 318 -15.53 -6.73 10.14
CA ARG A 318 -15.31 -8.19 10.29
C ARG A 318 -15.81 -9.01 9.10
N ASP A 319 -15.64 -8.45 7.91
CA ASP A 319 -15.97 -9.12 6.65
C ASP A 319 -14.84 -10.09 6.28
N TYR A 320 -14.88 -11.28 6.85
CA TYR A 320 -13.79 -12.25 6.74
C TYR A 320 -13.45 -12.67 5.32
N PRO A 321 -14.40 -12.91 4.40
CA PRO A 321 -14.06 -13.20 3.02
C PRO A 321 -13.20 -12.07 2.38
N VAL A 322 -13.57 -10.82 2.60
CA VAL A 322 -12.82 -9.66 2.08
C VAL A 322 -11.46 -9.54 2.76
N ILE A 323 -11.37 -9.73 4.09
CA ILE A 323 -10.09 -9.71 4.83
C ILE A 323 -9.14 -10.76 4.28
N PHE A 324 -9.56 -12.01 4.24
CA PHE A 324 -8.69 -13.10 3.81
C PHE A 324 -8.38 -13.05 2.31
N GLY A 325 -9.36 -12.68 1.48
CA GLY A 325 -9.16 -12.51 0.04
C GLY A 325 -8.16 -11.40 -0.27
N THR A 326 -8.29 -10.24 0.36
CA THR A 326 -7.33 -9.13 0.19
C THR A 326 -5.94 -9.49 0.71
N LEU A 327 -5.81 -10.15 1.86
CA LEU A 327 -4.54 -10.63 2.40
C LEU A 327 -3.86 -11.64 1.46
N PHE A 328 -4.64 -12.57 0.88
CA PHE A 328 -4.12 -13.53 -0.09
C PHE A 328 -3.61 -12.84 -1.35
N VAL A 329 -4.41 -11.96 -1.95
CA VAL A 329 -4.04 -11.21 -3.16
C VAL A 329 -2.80 -10.36 -2.89
N PHE A 330 -2.76 -9.65 -1.77
CA PHE A 330 -1.62 -8.81 -1.40
C PHE A 330 -0.38 -9.65 -1.12
N GLY A 331 -0.52 -10.74 -0.39
CA GLY A 331 0.58 -11.68 -0.15
C GLY A 331 1.17 -12.23 -1.44
N LEU A 332 0.29 -12.69 -2.35
CA LEU A 332 0.70 -13.19 -3.66
C LEU A 332 1.41 -12.11 -4.49
N MET A 333 0.83 -10.91 -4.59
CA MET A 333 1.44 -9.79 -5.31
C MET A 333 2.79 -9.40 -4.71
N GLY A 334 2.90 -9.33 -3.37
CA GLY A 334 4.15 -9.06 -2.68
C GLY A 334 5.26 -10.07 -3.00
N LEU A 335 4.92 -11.36 -3.02
CA LEU A 335 5.85 -12.43 -3.36
C LEU A 335 6.28 -12.38 -4.84
N LEU A 336 5.34 -12.11 -5.76
CA LEU A 336 5.65 -11.95 -7.19
C LEU A 336 6.56 -10.74 -7.44
N VAL A 337 6.27 -9.60 -6.81
CA VAL A 337 7.14 -8.40 -6.89
C VAL A 337 8.52 -8.69 -6.30
N GLY A 338 8.61 -9.48 -5.24
CA GLY A 338 9.88 -9.96 -4.69
C GLY A 338 10.71 -10.75 -5.71
N ILE A 339 10.09 -11.65 -6.47
CA ILE A 339 10.77 -12.40 -7.54
C ILE A 339 11.24 -11.45 -8.66
N ILE A 340 10.40 -10.50 -9.07
CA ILE A 340 10.77 -9.48 -10.07
C ILE A 340 11.97 -8.67 -9.58
N SER A 341 12.02 -8.33 -8.29
CA SER A 341 13.16 -7.67 -7.68
C SER A 341 14.45 -8.46 -7.79
N ASP A 342 14.41 -9.74 -7.43
CA ASP A 342 15.58 -10.61 -7.51
C ASP A 342 16.08 -10.72 -8.97
N LEU A 343 15.16 -10.78 -9.93
CA LEU A 343 15.50 -10.76 -11.36
C LEU A 343 16.15 -9.45 -11.81
N MET A 344 15.64 -8.31 -11.31
CA MET A 344 16.23 -7.00 -11.58
C MET A 344 17.66 -6.90 -11.03
N TYR A 345 17.92 -7.44 -9.84
CA TYR A 345 19.27 -7.50 -9.28
C TYR A 345 20.25 -8.19 -10.22
N VAL A 346 19.89 -9.38 -10.69
CA VAL A 346 20.75 -10.16 -11.59
C VAL A 346 20.94 -9.47 -12.93
N PHE A 347 19.89 -8.83 -13.46
CA PHE A 347 19.99 -8.08 -14.71
C PHE A 347 20.97 -6.90 -14.60
N ILE A 348 21.03 -6.25 -13.43
CA ILE A 348 21.89 -5.08 -13.21
C ILE A 348 23.31 -5.49 -12.87
N ASP A 349 23.48 -6.50 -12.03
CA ASP A 349 24.80 -7.08 -11.72
C ASP A 349 24.81 -8.60 -11.95
N PRO A 350 25.22 -9.04 -13.16
CA PRO A 350 25.35 -10.46 -13.49
C PRO A 350 26.35 -11.24 -12.62
N ARG A 351 27.14 -10.55 -11.78
CA ARG A 351 28.07 -11.19 -10.85
C ARG A 351 27.38 -11.72 -9.59
N ILE A 352 26.14 -11.31 -9.36
CA ILE A 352 25.32 -11.83 -8.27
C ILE A 352 24.80 -13.20 -8.71
N ASP A 353 25.49 -14.25 -8.29
CA ASP A 353 25.04 -15.63 -8.47
C ASP A 353 24.36 -16.11 -7.20
N PHE A 354 23.04 -16.23 -7.26
CA PHE A 354 22.23 -16.74 -6.14
C PHE A 354 22.36 -18.27 -5.96
N GLU A 355 22.97 -18.98 -6.93
CA GLU A 355 23.17 -20.42 -6.87
C GLU A 355 24.48 -20.79 -6.14
N SER A 356 25.50 -19.94 -6.16
CA SER A 356 26.83 -20.21 -5.56
C SER A 356 26.89 -20.05 -4.05
N ARG A 357 25.90 -19.48 -3.38
CA ARG A 357 25.86 -19.28 -1.93
C ARG A 357 25.30 -20.48 -1.13
N GLN A 358 25.15 -21.64 -1.73
CA GLN A 358 24.60 -22.86 -1.10
C GLN A 358 25.63 -24.00 -0.99
N GLY A 359 26.94 -23.66 -0.97
CA GLY A 359 28.03 -24.59 -0.62
C GLY A 359 28.49 -24.38 0.81
#